data_e914df1b27d0f4c993b469a30217f1d6
#
_entry.id   e914df1b27d0f4c993b469a30217f1d6
#
_cell.length_a   1.000
_cell.length_b   1.000
_cell.length_c   1.000
_cell.angle_alpha   90.00
_cell.angle_beta   90.00
_cell.angle_gamma   90.00
#
_symmetry.space_group_name_H-M   'P 1'
#
loop_
_entity.id
_entity.type
_entity.pdbx_description
1 polymer ?
#
loop_
_entity_poly.entity_id
_entity_poly.type
_entity_poly.pdbx_seq_one_letter_code
_entity_poly.pdbx_strand_id
1 'polypeptide(L)'
;MELNWYVLQTKSKQENLVELYLSSANIEVFNPKIQEIRIVREKRKKVTVPLFPCYVFAKLSPSLFDLVIYTRGVRKILGVNGRPKPIKESIVETIKERINGNNHIYIPENCTLEEFCPGDYIVVVGRT
;
A
#
# COMPACT_ATOMS: atom_id res chain seq x y z
N MET A 1 6.83 -0.68 22.94
CA MET A 1 6.23 0.23 21.97
C MET A 1 5.28 -0.51 21.07
N GLU A 2 4.14 0.09 20.86
CA GLU A 2 3.11 -0.51 20.07
C GLU A 2 3.34 -0.27 18.59
N LEU A 3 3.29 -1.33 17.79
CA LEU A 3 3.39 -1.23 16.34
C LEU A 3 2.00 -1.26 15.74
N ASN A 4 1.75 -0.35 14.83
CA ASN A 4 0.48 -0.29 14.10
C ASN A 4 0.76 -0.15 12.61
N TRP A 5 -0.20 -0.57 11.80
CA TRP A 5 -0.09 -0.41 10.36
C TRP A 5 -0.46 1.00 9.93
N TYR A 6 0.35 1.56 9.07
CA TYR A 6 0.14 2.88 8.47
C TYR A 6 0.20 2.76 6.96
N VAL A 7 -0.45 3.69 6.28
CA VAL A 7 -0.37 3.79 4.83
C VAL A 7 0.63 4.87 4.48
N LEU A 8 1.58 4.53 3.64
CA LEU A 8 2.59 5.47 3.18
C LEU A 8 2.31 5.84 1.73
N GLN A 9 2.34 7.13 1.45
CA GLN A 9 2.30 7.60 0.07
C GLN A 9 3.72 7.65 -0.47
N THR A 10 3.94 7.05 -1.63
CA THR A 10 5.24 7.03 -2.27
C THR A 10 5.25 7.91 -3.52
N LYS A 11 6.43 8.18 -4.01
CA LYS A 11 6.56 8.77 -5.34
C LYS A 11 6.17 7.74 -6.39
N SER A 12 5.79 8.23 -7.55
CA SER A 12 5.33 7.37 -8.63
C SER A 12 6.37 6.29 -8.97
N LYS A 13 5.91 5.05 -9.08
CA LYS A 13 6.72 3.88 -9.44
C LYS A 13 7.86 3.58 -8.47
N GLN A 14 7.79 4.10 -7.25
CA GLN A 14 8.84 3.86 -6.25
C GLN A 14 8.37 2.98 -5.08
N GLU A 15 7.25 2.30 -5.24
CA GLU A 15 6.72 1.43 -4.19
C GLU A 15 7.72 0.33 -3.80
N ASN A 16 8.31 -0.32 -4.79
CA ASN A 16 9.29 -1.38 -4.55
C ASN A 16 10.56 -0.85 -3.90
N LEU A 17 10.97 0.35 -4.29
CA LEU A 17 12.15 0.99 -3.71
C LEU A 17 11.93 1.30 -2.23
N VAL A 18 10.76 1.83 -1.89
CA VAL A 18 10.40 2.12 -0.50
C VAL A 18 10.36 0.82 0.30
N GLU A 19 9.76 -0.23 -0.25
CA GLU A 19 9.74 -1.53 0.42
C GLU A 19 11.15 -2.02 0.71
N LEU A 20 12.05 -1.90 -0.25
CA LEU A 20 13.43 -2.33 -0.08
C LEU A 20 14.13 -1.58 1.05
N TYR A 21 14.01 -0.26 1.05
CA TYR A 21 14.67 0.56 2.07
C TYR A 21 14.11 0.31 3.47
N LEU A 22 12.80 0.23 3.59
CA LEU A 22 12.18 0.02 4.90
C LEU A 22 12.46 -1.40 5.41
N SER A 23 12.41 -2.39 4.54
CA SER A 23 12.75 -3.76 4.92
C SER A 23 14.20 -3.87 5.38
N SER A 24 15.09 -3.12 4.75
CA SER A 24 16.49 -3.07 5.17
C SER A 24 16.65 -2.47 6.57
N ALA A 25 15.71 -1.66 7.00
CA ALA A 25 15.69 -1.07 8.34
C ALA A 25 14.90 -1.91 9.33
N ASN A 26 14.58 -3.17 8.98
CA ASN A 26 13.83 -4.09 9.81
C ASN A 26 12.39 -3.64 10.08
N ILE A 27 11.82 -2.91 9.15
CA ILE A 27 10.42 -2.47 9.22
C ILE A 27 9.60 -3.42 8.35
N GLU A 28 8.52 -3.96 8.91
CA GLU A 28 7.62 -4.82 8.16
C GLU A 28 6.82 -3.97 7.17
N VAL A 29 6.90 -4.33 5.89
CA VAL A 29 6.24 -3.60 4.81
C VAL A 29 5.34 -4.56 4.04
N PHE A 30 4.17 -4.08 3.67
CA PHE A 30 3.26 -4.83 2.83
C PHE A 30 3.00 -3.99 1.58
N ASN A 31 3.47 -4.48 0.45
CA ASN A 31 3.32 -3.84 -0.85
C ASN A 31 2.53 -4.79 -1.74
N PRO A 32 1.19 -4.78 -1.64
CA PRO A 32 0.38 -5.74 -2.36
C PRO A 32 0.44 -5.51 -3.86
N LYS A 33 0.55 -6.59 -4.60
CA LYS A 33 0.64 -6.56 -6.06
C LYS A 33 -0.37 -7.52 -6.64
N ILE A 34 -0.83 -7.20 -7.84
CA ILE A 34 -1.73 -8.06 -8.58
C ILE A 34 -1.14 -8.29 -9.97
N GLN A 35 -1.63 -9.34 -10.61
CA GLN A 35 -1.29 -9.59 -12.01
C GLN A 35 -2.39 -9.00 -12.88
N GLU A 36 -1.96 -8.34 -13.93
CA GLU A 36 -2.84 -7.68 -14.88
C GLU A 36 -2.46 -8.15 -16.27
N ILE A 37 -3.46 -8.34 -17.12
CA ILE A 37 -3.21 -8.69 -18.51
C ILE A 37 -3.23 -7.41 -19.33
N ARG A 38 -2.15 -7.17 -20.04
CA ARG A 38 -2.03 -6.02 -20.94
C ARG A 38 -1.77 -6.48 -22.35
N ILE A 39 -2.29 -5.73 -23.29
CA ILE A 39 -2.05 -5.98 -24.69
C ILE A 39 -0.92 -5.06 -25.12
N VAL A 40 0.22 -5.66 -25.48
CA VAL A 40 1.38 -4.92 -25.95
C VAL A 40 1.74 -5.48 -27.32
N ARG A 41 1.70 -4.64 -28.33
CA ARG A 41 1.98 -5.04 -29.72
C ARG A 41 1.13 -6.26 -30.14
N GLU A 42 -0.16 -6.19 -29.82
CA GLU A 42 -1.15 -7.22 -30.18
C GLU A 42 -0.93 -8.55 -29.45
N LYS A 43 -0.06 -8.60 -28.47
CA LYS A 43 0.15 -9.81 -27.68
C LYS A 43 -0.30 -9.59 -26.26
N ARG A 44 -0.92 -10.64 -25.69
CA ARG A 44 -1.30 -10.62 -24.28
C ARG A 44 -0.07 -10.85 -23.43
N LYS A 45 0.13 -10.00 -22.45
CA LYS A 45 1.24 -10.12 -21.53
C LYS A 45 0.76 -9.96 -20.11
N LYS A 46 1.21 -10.85 -19.23
CA LYS A 46 0.93 -10.72 -17.80
C LYS A 46 1.98 -9.78 -17.20
N VAL A 47 1.51 -8.77 -16.49
CA VAL A 47 2.40 -7.85 -15.78
C VAL A 47 1.98 -7.80 -14.31
N THR A 48 2.97 -7.64 -13.44
CA THR A 48 2.73 -7.47 -12.01
C THR A 48 2.74 -5.99 -11.70
N VAL A 49 1.66 -5.52 -11.10
CA VAL A 49 1.49 -4.10 -10.81
C VAL A 49 1.06 -3.93 -9.35
N PRO A 50 1.36 -2.78 -8.75
CA PRO A 50 0.89 -2.51 -7.39
C PRO A 50 -0.63 -2.50 -7.34
N LEU A 51 -1.19 -3.09 -6.30
CA LEU A 51 -2.64 -3.04 -6.08
C LEU A 51 -3.09 -1.62 -5.80
N PHE A 52 -2.28 -0.88 -5.04
CA PHE A 52 -2.54 0.53 -4.71
C PHE A 52 -1.36 1.37 -5.21
N PRO A 53 -1.39 1.85 -6.46
CA PRO A 53 -0.28 2.63 -6.99
C PRO A 53 0.03 3.83 -6.10
N CYS A 54 1.31 4.03 -5.81
CA CYS A 54 1.82 5.09 -4.95
C CYS A 54 1.49 4.92 -3.47
N TYR A 55 1.11 3.71 -3.04
CA TYR A 55 0.83 3.44 -1.63
C TYR A 55 1.39 2.10 -1.21
N VAL A 56 1.99 2.07 -0.03
CA VAL A 56 2.41 0.83 0.61
C VAL A 56 2.00 0.88 2.08
N PHE A 57 1.94 -0.28 2.71
CA PHE A 57 1.62 -0.39 4.13
C PHE A 57 2.89 -0.69 4.90
N ALA A 58 3.05 -0.06 6.05
CA ALA A 58 4.21 -0.31 6.91
C ALA A 58 3.77 -0.40 8.37
N LYS A 59 4.37 -1.31 9.10
CA LYS A 59 4.08 -1.49 10.52
C LYS A 59 5.09 -0.68 11.32
N LEU A 60 4.60 0.37 11.97
CA LEU A 60 5.45 1.37 12.57
C LEU A 60 5.05 1.66 14.01
N SER A 61 6.03 2.08 14.81
CA SER A 61 5.78 2.80 16.06
C SER A 61 6.05 4.28 15.83
N PRO A 62 5.54 5.16 16.69
CA PRO A 62 5.79 6.59 16.51
C PRO A 62 7.25 6.98 16.43
N SER A 63 8.13 6.21 17.08
CA SER A 63 9.56 6.48 17.04
C SER A 63 10.17 6.28 15.65
N LEU A 64 9.47 5.60 14.76
CA LEU A 64 9.95 5.33 13.41
C LEU A 64 9.43 6.33 12.37
N PHE A 65 8.54 7.24 12.77
CA PHE A 65 7.92 8.16 11.81
C PHE A 65 8.98 9.02 11.10
N ASP A 66 9.94 9.56 11.82
CA ASP A 66 10.95 10.41 11.21
C ASP A 66 11.81 9.63 10.22
N LEU A 67 12.22 8.43 10.61
CA LEU A 67 12.99 7.57 9.71
C LEU A 67 12.24 7.32 8.41
N VAL A 68 10.95 7.03 8.51
CA VAL A 68 10.13 6.72 7.35
C VAL A 68 9.93 7.95 6.47
N ILE A 69 9.64 9.09 7.08
CA ILE A 69 9.40 10.32 6.32
C ILE A 69 10.64 10.71 5.51
N TYR A 70 11.82 10.49 6.05
CA TYR A 70 13.06 10.82 5.35
C TYR A 70 13.59 9.70 4.47
N THR A 71 12.89 8.59 4.39
CA THR A 71 13.30 7.50 3.49
C THR A 71 13.03 7.92 2.05
N ARG A 72 14.00 7.65 1.18
CA ARG A 72 13.88 7.99 -0.22
C ARG A 72 12.68 7.27 -0.86
N GLY A 73 11.87 8.03 -1.57
CA GLY A 73 10.69 7.50 -2.22
C GLY A 73 9.40 7.69 -1.44
N VAL A 74 9.50 7.96 -0.15
CA VAL A 74 8.33 8.23 0.68
C VAL A 74 7.95 9.71 0.57
N ARG A 75 6.68 9.97 0.29
CA ARG A 75 6.16 11.34 0.29
C ARG A 75 5.63 11.72 1.65
N LYS A 76 4.82 10.85 2.25
CA LYS A 76 4.24 11.12 3.57
C LYS A 76 3.62 9.86 4.15
N ILE A 77 3.36 9.91 5.45
CA ILE A 77 2.52 8.93 6.14
C ILE A 77 1.11 9.51 6.16
N LEU A 78 0.14 8.73 5.69
CA LEU A 78 -1.23 9.23 5.64
C LEU A 78 -1.83 9.35 7.03
N GLY A 79 -2.70 10.32 7.20
CA GLY A 79 -3.32 10.56 8.47
C GLY A 79 -4.37 11.64 8.42
N VAL A 80 -4.70 12.17 9.59
CA VAL A 80 -5.74 13.19 9.76
C VAL A 80 -5.11 14.40 10.41
N ASN A 81 -5.39 15.58 9.88
CA ASN A 81 -4.90 16.85 10.42
C ASN A 81 -3.38 16.87 10.62
N GLY A 82 -2.65 16.34 9.65
CA GLY A 82 -1.19 16.32 9.70
C GLY A 82 -0.59 15.29 10.63
N ARG A 83 -1.41 14.46 11.27
CA ARG A 83 -0.92 13.42 12.18
C ARG A 83 -1.14 12.04 11.57
N PRO A 84 -0.12 11.17 11.60
CA PRO A 84 -0.29 9.80 11.11
C PRO A 84 -1.42 9.10 11.85
N LYS A 85 -2.23 8.38 11.10
CA LYS A 85 -3.34 7.61 11.65
C LYS A 85 -3.22 6.17 11.23
N PRO A 86 -3.17 5.22 12.17
CA PRO A 86 -3.04 3.81 11.81
C PRO A 86 -4.33 3.25 11.24
N ILE A 87 -4.21 2.18 10.48
CA ILE A 87 -5.33 1.39 10.02
C ILE A 87 -5.38 0.10 10.84
N LYS A 88 -6.55 -0.54 10.82
CA LYS A 88 -6.74 -1.79 11.55
C LYS A 88 -5.94 -2.92 10.90
N GLU A 89 -5.32 -3.74 11.72
CA GLU A 89 -4.58 -4.89 11.23
C GLU A 89 -5.46 -5.85 10.45
N SER A 90 -6.73 -5.96 10.83
CA SER A 90 -7.67 -6.83 10.11
C SER A 90 -7.83 -6.43 8.65
N ILE A 91 -7.67 -5.15 8.32
CA ILE A 91 -7.74 -4.70 6.94
C ILE A 91 -6.56 -5.24 6.14
N VAL A 92 -5.37 -5.15 6.71
CA VAL A 92 -4.16 -5.65 6.06
C VAL A 92 -4.26 -7.17 5.90
N GLU A 93 -4.72 -7.87 6.93
CA GLU A 93 -4.87 -9.32 6.87
C GLU A 93 -5.88 -9.75 5.81
N THR A 94 -6.99 -9.02 5.68
CA THR A 94 -7.98 -9.30 4.66
C THR A 94 -7.39 -9.19 3.26
N ILE A 95 -6.58 -8.15 3.02
CA ILE A 95 -5.93 -7.98 1.73
C ILE A 95 -4.95 -9.12 1.47
N LYS A 96 -4.16 -9.49 2.48
CA LYS A 96 -3.22 -10.60 2.35
C LYS A 96 -3.92 -11.91 2.02
N GLU A 97 -5.03 -12.19 2.68
CA GLU A 97 -5.79 -13.42 2.43
C GLU A 97 -6.30 -13.46 1.00
N ARG A 98 -6.81 -12.36 0.49
CA ARG A 98 -7.31 -12.31 -0.88
C ARG A 98 -6.21 -12.49 -1.91
N ILE A 99 -5.03 -11.95 -1.65
CA ILE A 99 -3.90 -12.12 -2.54
C ILE A 99 -3.43 -13.57 -2.55
N ASN A 100 -3.35 -14.19 -1.38
CA ASN A 100 -2.87 -15.56 -1.26
C ASN A 100 -3.87 -16.58 -1.78
N GLY A 101 -5.16 -16.27 -1.69
CA GLY A 101 -6.21 -17.18 -2.13
C GLY A 101 -6.47 -17.15 -3.64
N ASN A 102 -6.20 -16.04 -4.27
CA ASN A 102 -6.44 -15.85 -5.70
C ASN A 102 -5.28 -15.07 -6.31
N ASN A 103 -4.80 -15.51 -7.45
CA ASN A 103 -3.81 -14.76 -8.21
C ASN A 103 -4.40 -13.49 -8.81
N HIS A 104 -5.70 -13.34 -8.71
CA HIS A 104 -6.40 -12.17 -9.19
C HIS A 104 -7.22 -11.59 -8.05
N ILE A 105 -7.02 -10.34 -7.77
CA ILE A 105 -7.85 -9.62 -6.82
C ILE A 105 -8.81 -8.76 -7.61
N TYR A 106 -10.09 -8.97 -7.36
CA TYR A 106 -11.10 -8.07 -7.86
C TYR A 106 -11.54 -7.18 -6.71
N ILE A 107 -11.40 -5.89 -6.88
CA ILE A 107 -11.84 -4.92 -5.89
C ILE A 107 -13.01 -4.16 -6.52
N PRO A 108 -14.21 -4.26 -5.94
CA PRO A 108 -15.37 -3.55 -6.46
C PRO A 108 -15.13 -2.05 -6.50
N GLU A 109 -15.78 -1.39 -7.47
CA GLU A 109 -15.62 0.05 -7.65
C GLU A 109 -15.97 0.86 -6.41
N ASN A 110 -16.89 0.37 -5.61
CA ASN A 110 -17.29 1.06 -4.38
C ASN A 110 -16.37 0.75 -3.21
N CYS A 111 -15.33 -0.05 -3.41
CA CYS A 111 -14.38 -0.37 -2.37
C CYS A 111 -13.16 0.54 -2.52
N THR A 112 -12.91 1.34 -1.52
CA THR A 112 -11.80 2.30 -1.53
C THR A 112 -11.06 2.20 -0.22
N LEU A 113 -9.87 2.79 -0.18
CA LEU A 113 -9.16 2.92 1.09
C LEU A 113 -9.93 3.78 2.08
N GLU A 114 -10.81 4.63 1.58
CA GLU A 114 -11.65 5.45 2.42
C GLU A 114 -12.54 4.61 3.33
N GLU A 115 -12.98 3.45 2.87
CA GLU A 115 -13.74 2.52 3.69
C GLU A 115 -12.92 1.93 4.82
N PHE A 116 -11.63 1.81 4.60
CA PHE A 116 -10.71 1.25 5.59
C PHE A 116 -10.15 2.33 6.49
N CYS A 117 -9.89 3.49 5.93
CA CYS A 117 -9.25 4.60 6.60
C CYS A 117 -10.08 5.85 6.33
N PRO A 118 -11.22 5.99 6.99
CA PRO A 118 -12.06 7.16 6.74
C PRO A 118 -11.29 8.44 7.01
N GLY A 119 -11.53 9.41 6.19
CA GLY A 119 -10.91 10.69 6.39
C GLY A 119 -10.46 11.35 5.10
N ASP A 120 -9.26 11.80 5.13
CA ASP A 120 -8.73 12.81 4.25
C ASP A 120 -7.95 12.27 3.05
N TYR A 121 -7.98 10.99 2.81
CA TYR A 121 -7.35 10.46 1.61
C TYR A 121 -8.25 9.42 0.96
N ILE A 122 -8.22 9.42 -0.34
CA ILE A 122 -9.06 8.55 -1.15
C ILE A 122 -8.20 7.83 -2.15
N VAL A 123 -8.32 6.51 -2.17
CA VAL A 123 -7.74 5.71 -3.23
C VAL A 123 -8.84 4.83 -3.77
N VAL A 124 -9.27 5.11 -4.97
CA VAL A 124 -10.27 4.29 -5.63
C VAL A 124 -9.53 3.20 -6.38
N VAL A 125 -9.81 1.97 -6.00
CA VAL A 125 -9.17 0.82 -6.64
C VAL A 125 -10.17 -0.04 -7.36
N GLY A 126 -11.31 0.51 -7.63
CA GLY A 126 -12.31 -0.17 -8.41
C GLY A 126 -11.78 -0.44 -9.80
N ARG A 127 -11.65 -1.69 -10.12
CA ARG A 127 -11.21 -2.13 -11.42
C ARG A 127 -12.12 -3.21 -11.91
N THR A 128 -12.58 -3.05 -13.05
CA THR A 128 -13.40 -4.08 -13.69
C THR A 128 -12.61 -4.81 -14.75
#